data_ee8f6de7a0f09e48b1938f8c0570f888
#
_entry.id   ee8f6de7a0f09e48b1938f8c0570f888
#
_cell.length_a   1.000
_cell.length_b   1.000
_cell.length_c   1.000
_cell.angle_alpha   90.00
_cell.angle_beta   90.00
_cell.angle_gamma   90.00
#
_symmetry.space_group_name_H-M   'P 1'
#
loop_
_entity.id
_entity.type
_entity.pdbx_description
1 polymer ?
#
loop_
_entity_poly.entity_id
_entity_poly.type
_entity_poly.pdbx_seq_one_letter_code
_entity_poly.pdbx_strand_id
1 'polypeptide(L)'
;MGIYDLKDKEYTNLSGGERQLVFLARVLTQQPDILILDEPTSHLDFGNQIKLLEIIDRLAEAGLSVIMSSHFPDHVFLSSTKVAIMKNKKLIDFGAPGDVVTEDNLKEAYSIDVKLIELDENRKVCVPMKTNLKLDL
;
A
#
# COMPACT_ATOMS: atom_id res chain seq x y z
N MET A 1 -4.75 16.55 7.00
CA MET A 1 -3.65 16.13 6.09
C MET A 1 -2.32 16.87 6.32
N GLY A 2 -2.29 17.97 7.10
CA GLY A 2 -1.07 18.72 7.43
C GLY A 2 -0.36 19.36 6.23
N ILE A 3 -1.09 19.70 5.17
CA ILE A 3 -0.54 20.31 3.94
C ILE A 3 -0.73 21.82 3.85
N TYR A 4 -1.24 22.46 4.92
CA TYR A 4 -1.52 23.90 4.91
C TYR A 4 -0.25 24.73 4.63
N ASP A 5 0.90 24.26 5.14
CA ASP A 5 2.20 24.92 4.95
C ASP A 5 2.72 24.84 3.50
N LEU A 6 2.07 24.01 2.66
CA LEU A 6 2.44 23.85 1.25
C LEU A 6 1.68 24.83 0.32
N LYS A 7 0.68 25.57 0.83
CA LYS A 7 -0.22 26.40 0.03
C LYS A 7 0.47 27.45 -0.84
N ASP A 8 1.61 27.96 -0.37
CA ASP A 8 2.38 29.04 -1.03
C ASP A 8 3.63 28.49 -1.77
N LYS A 9 3.85 27.17 -1.75
CA LYS A 9 4.97 26.55 -2.47
C LYS A 9 4.60 26.29 -3.93
N GLU A 10 5.52 26.57 -4.83
CA GLU A 10 5.39 26.11 -6.21
C GLU A 10 5.44 24.59 -6.29
N TYR A 11 4.58 24.00 -7.12
CA TYR A 11 4.49 22.53 -7.28
C TYR A 11 5.82 21.86 -7.64
N THR A 12 6.65 22.57 -8.43
CA THR A 12 7.99 22.12 -8.85
C THR A 12 8.97 22.00 -7.69
N ASN A 13 8.76 22.77 -6.62
CA ASN A 13 9.62 22.79 -5.42
C ASN A 13 9.16 21.83 -4.32
N LEU A 14 8.08 21.08 -4.57
CA LEU A 14 7.59 20.07 -3.64
C LEU A 14 8.42 18.77 -3.75
N SER A 15 8.69 18.14 -2.60
CA SER A 15 9.20 16.78 -2.56
C SER A 15 8.20 15.77 -3.13
N GLY A 16 8.63 14.55 -3.46
CA GLY A 16 7.74 13.49 -3.96
C GLY A 16 6.55 13.21 -3.03
N GLY A 17 6.81 13.14 -1.73
CA GLY A 17 5.75 12.95 -0.73
C GLY A 17 4.79 14.14 -0.63
N GLU A 18 5.32 15.37 -0.64
CA GLU A 18 4.48 16.58 -0.65
C GLU A 18 3.59 16.65 -1.90
N ARG A 19 4.12 16.32 -3.08
CA ARG A 19 3.32 16.24 -4.32
C ARG A 19 2.20 15.22 -4.21
N GLN A 20 2.48 14.05 -3.65
CA GLN A 20 1.47 13.00 -3.47
C GLN A 20 0.34 13.46 -2.55
N LEU A 21 0.67 14.15 -1.45
CA LEU A 21 -0.33 14.72 -0.53
C LEU A 21 -1.16 15.83 -1.19
N VAL A 22 -0.54 16.72 -1.97
CA VAL A 22 -1.25 17.77 -2.72
C VAL A 22 -2.16 17.15 -3.77
N PHE A 23 -1.71 16.10 -4.48
CA PHE A 23 -2.53 15.37 -5.44
C PHE A 23 -3.76 14.75 -4.75
N LEU A 24 -3.56 14.06 -3.63
CA LEU A 24 -4.65 13.47 -2.85
C LEU A 24 -5.63 14.54 -2.37
N ALA A 25 -5.14 15.68 -1.84
CA ALA A 25 -5.98 16.79 -1.43
C ALA A 25 -6.84 17.33 -2.58
N ARG A 26 -6.25 17.48 -3.76
CA ARG A 26 -6.97 17.92 -4.97
C ARG A 26 -8.11 16.97 -5.34
N VAL A 27 -7.87 15.65 -5.28
CA VAL A 27 -8.92 14.65 -5.57
C VAL A 27 -10.04 14.74 -4.53
N LEU A 28 -9.70 14.90 -3.26
CA LEU A 28 -10.68 15.01 -2.16
C LEU A 28 -11.57 16.26 -2.26
N THR A 29 -11.12 17.34 -2.91
CA THR A 29 -11.98 18.51 -3.15
C THR A 29 -13.19 18.21 -4.03
N GLN A 30 -13.16 17.10 -4.78
CA GLN A 30 -14.27 16.63 -5.61
C GLN A 30 -15.31 15.85 -4.81
N GLN A 31 -15.10 15.62 -3.51
CA GLN A 31 -15.96 14.85 -2.61
C GLN A 31 -16.36 13.48 -3.20
N PRO A 32 -15.39 12.64 -3.60
CA PRO A 32 -15.69 11.34 -4.19
C PRO A 32 -16.27 10.37 -3.14
N ASP A 33 -17.18 9.49 -3.56
CA ASP A 33 -17.65 8.37 -2.74
C ASP A 33 -16.63 7.22 -2.71
N ILE A 34 -15.85 7.08 -3.79
CA ILE A 34 -14.84 6.03 -3.95
C ILE A 34 -13.54 6.66 -4.45
N LEU A 35 -12.45 6.34 -3.79
CA LEU A 35 -11.10 6.75 -4.15
C LEU A 35 -10.34 5.52 -4.68
N ILE A 36 -9.84 5.62 -5.92
CA ILE A 36 -9.00 4.56 -6.52
C ILE A 36 -7.57 5.09 -6.66
N LEU A 37 -6.62 4.39 -6.05
CA LEU A 37 -5.21 4.75 -6.03
C LEU A 37 -4.38 3.62 -6.64
N ASP A 38 -3.62 3.94 -7.68
CA ASP A 38 -2.71 2.99 -8.30
C ASP A 38 -1.28 3.23 -7.78
N GLU A 39 -0.77 2.27 -7.01
CA GLU A 39 0.55 2.28 -6.39
C GLU A 39 0.95 3.61 -5.73
N PRO A 40 0.13 4.19 -4.84
CA PRO A 40 0.34 5.55 -4.35
C PRO A 40 1.62 5.71 -3.52
N THR A 41 2.25 4.63 -3.10
CA THR A 41 3.46 4.61 -2.27
C THR A 41 4.76 4.34 -3.04
N SER A 42 4.69 3.98 -4.33
CA SER A 42 5.81 3.40 -5.09
C SER A 42 7.06 4.29 -5.22
N HIS A 43 6.90 5.61 -5.18
CA HIS A 43 8.01 6.58 -5.34
C HIS A 43 8.30 7.37 -4.06
N LEU A 44 7.82 6.89 -2.92
CA LEU A 44 8.01 7.52 -1.63
C LEU A 44 9.09 6.82 -0.83
N ASP A 45 9.84 7.59 -0.03
CA ASP A 45 10.66 7.01 1.02
C ASP A 45 9.80 6.35 2.11
N PHE A 46 10.40 5.48 2.89
CA PHE A 46 9.70 4.68 3.90
C PHE A 46 8.82 5.50 4.85
N GLY A 47 9.33 6.65 5.33
CA GLY A 47 8.57 7.51 6.24
C GLY A 47 7.33 8.13 5.59
N ASN A 48 7.46 8.56 4.34
CA ASN A 48 6.35 9.13 3.58
C ASN A 48 5.34 8.06 3.14
N GLN A 49 5.77 6.83 2.87
CA GLN A 49 4.87 5.70 2.63
C GLN A 49 3.93 5.49 3.83
N ILE A 50 4.49 5.39 5.04
CA ILE A 50 3.70 5.17 6.26
C ILE A 50 2.72 6.32 6.51
N LYS A 51 3.18 7.57 6.39
CA LYS A 51 2.30 8.75 6.54
C LYS A 51 1.13 8.75 5.55
N LEU A 52 1.38 8.36 4.30
CA LEU A 52 0.33 8.27 3.29
C LEU A 52 -0.69 7.18 3.64
N LEU A 53 -0.23 6.00 4.07
CA LEU A 53 -1.11 4.91 4.49
C LEU A 53 -1.97 5.32 5.70
N GLU A 54 -1.41 6.00 6.70
CA GLU A 54 -2.15 6.53 7.83
C GLU A 54 -3.22 7.55 7.41
N ILE A 55 -2.94 8.39 6.40
CA ILE A 55 -3.92 9.33 5.86
C ILE A 55 -5.05 8.57 5.16
N ILE A 56 -4.72 7.57 4.34
CA ILE A 56 -5.70 6.73 3.64
C ILE A 56 -6.61 6.02 4.65
N ASP A 57 -6.04 5.48 5.72
CA ASP A 57 -6.77 4.80 6.77
C ASP A 57 -7.77 5.74 7.46
N ARG A 58 -7.34 6.93 7.85
CA ARG A 58 -8.22 7.96 8.42
C ARG A 58 -9.35 8.40 7.46
N LEU A 59 -9.08 8.44 6.16
CA LEU A 59 -10.11 8.75 5.16
C LEU A 59 -11.14 7.64 5.07
N ALA A 60 -10.69 6.38 5.15
CA ALA A 60 -11.58 5.22 5.19
C ALA A 60 -12.43 5.19 6.47
N GLU A 61 -11.84 5.49 7.64
CA GLU A 61 -12.56 5.65 8.92
C GLU A 61 -13.61 6.77 8.86
N ALA A 62 -13.33 7.84 8.11
CA ALA A 62 -14.28 8.93 7.88
C ALA A 62 -15.40 8.58 6.88
N GLY A 63 -15.44 7.35 6.34
CA GLY A 63 -16.49 6.83 5.47
C GLY A 63 -16.19 6.84 3.98
N LEU A 64 -14.97 7.23 3.57
CA LEU A 64 -14.56 7.16 2.16
C LEU A 64 -14.21 5.70 1.80
N SER A 65 -14.80 5.17 0.72
CA SER A 65 -14.39 3.88 0.19
C SER A 65 -13.07 4.02 -0.58
N VAL A 66 -12.04 3.26 -0.19
CA VAL A 66 -10.73 3.33 -0.84
C VAL A 66 -10.36 1.98 -1.45
N ILE A 67 -9.94 2.00 -2.70
CA ILE A 67 -9.33 0.87 -3.41
C ILE A 67 -7.91 1.27 -3.77
N MET A 68 -6.92 0.48 -3.35
CA MET A 68 -5.51 0.79 -3.57
C MET A 68 -4.78 -0.43 -4.11
N SER A 69 -3.97 -0.26 -5.17
CA SER A 69 -2.99 -1.26 -5.55
C SER A 69 -1.67 -1.04 -4.80
N SER A 70 -0.94 -2.12 -4.50
CA SER A 70 0.39 -2.07 -3.88
C SER A 70 1.21 -3.30 -4.26
N HIS A 71 2.52 -3.12 -4.39
CA HIS A 71 3.49 -4.22 -4.49
C HIS A 71 4.08 -4.63 -3.13
N PHE A 72 3.74 -3.92 -2.07
CA PHE A 72 4.25 -4.17 -0.72
C PHE A 72 3.22 -4.94 0.10
N PRO A 73 3.41 -6.24 0.34
CA PRO A 73 2.44 -7.04 1.10
C PRO A 73 2.26 -6.54 2.54
N ASP A 74 3.27 -5.92 3.15
CA ASP A 74 3.20 -5.39 4.51
C ASP A 74 2.20 -4.22 4.66
N HIS A 75 1.96 -3.46 3.57
CA HIS A 75 0.99 -2.35 3.58
C HIS A 75 -0.43 -2.80 3.90
N VAL A 76 -0.74 -4.05 3.55
CA VAL A 76 -2.06 -4.64 3.77
C VAL A 76 -2.41 -4.70 5.25
N PHE A 77 -1.45 -5.06 6.10
CA PHE A 77 -1.66 -5.16 7.55
C PHE A 77 -1.72 -3.79 8.24
N LEU A 78 -1.31 -2.72 7.55
CA LEU A 78 -1.31 -1.36 8.09
C LEU A 78 -2.61 -0.62 7.80
N SER A 79 -3.26 -0.87 6.65
CA SER A 79 -4.35 0.01 6.20
C SER A 79 -5.45 -0.68 5.39
N SER A 80 -5.60 -2.01 5.48
CA SER A 80 -6.60 -2.71 4.66
C SER A 80 -7.58 -3.53 5.48
N THR A 81 -8.86 -3.41 5.16
CA THR A 81 -9.93 -4.26 5.72
C THR A 81 -10.20 -5.49 4.85
N LYS A 82 -9.91 -5.40 3.55
CA LYS A 82 -10.03 -6.47 2.57
C LYS A 82 -8.85 -6.45 1.62
N VAL A 83 -8.43 -7.61 1.16
CA VAL A 83 -7.32 -7.82 0.24
C VAL A 83 -7.75 -8.66 -0.93
N ALA A 84 -7.29 -8.30 -2.11
CA ALA A 84 -7.37 -9.08 -3.32
C ALA A 84 -5.96 -9.38 -3.83
N ILE A 85 -5.56 -10.63 -3.95
CA ILE A 85 -4.30 -11.01 -4.57
C ILE A 85 -4.55 -11.38 -6.03
N MET A 86 -3.84 -10.72 -6.94
CA MET A 86 -3.98 -10.93 -8.37
C MET A 86 -2.66 -11.33 -9.02
N LYS A 87 -2.72 -12.29 -9.94
CA LYS A 87 -1.60 -12.68 -10.81
C LYS A 87 -2.12 -13.09 -12.18
N ASN A 88 -1.40 -12.71 -13.23
CA ASN A 88 -1.74 -13.07 -14.61
C ASN A 88 -3.21 -12.79 -14.98
N LYS A 89 -3.74 -11.63 -14.57
CA LYS A 89 -5.13 -11.20 -14.80
C LYS A 89 -6.19 -12.09 -14.13
N LYS A 90 -5.78 -12.88 -13.14
CA LYS A 90 -6.68 -13.73 -12.34
C LYS A 90 -6.62 -13.32 -10.88
N LEU A 91 -7.76 -13.41 -10.22
CA LEU A 91 -7.86 -13.30 -8.77
C LEU A 91 -7.39 -14.63 -8.17
N ILE A 92 -6.36 -14.59 -7.33
CA ILE A 92 -5.88 -15.77 -6.58
C ILE A 92 -6.76 -15.96 -5.35
N ASP A 93 -6.93 -14.87 -4.56
CA ASP A 93 -7.70 -14.93 -3.34
C ASP A 93 -8.26 -13.54 -2.98
N PHE A 94 -9.32 -13.52 -2.13
CA PHE A 94 -9.99 -12.30 -1.67
C PHE A 94 -10.60 -12.50 -0.29
N GLY A 95 -10.30 -11.61 0.66
CA GLY A 95 -10.86 -11.71 2.01
C GLY A 95 -10.20 -10.76 2.99
N ALA A 96 -10.25 -11.11 4.28
CA ALA A 96 -9.55 -10.38 5.32
C ALA A 96 -8.02 -10.57 5.19
N PRO A 97 -7.20 -9.58 5.58
CA PRO A 97 -5.74 -9.67 5.48
C PRO A 97 -5.15 -10.94 6.08
N GLY A 98 -5.58 -11.32 7.29
CA GLY A 98 -5.07 -12.48 8.00
C GLY A 98 -5.35 -13.82 7.31
N ASP A 99 -6.43 -13.90 6.54
CA ASP A 99 -6.85 -15.12 5.83
C ASP A 99 -6.19 -15.21 4.45
N VAL A 100 -6.07 -14.09 3.75
CA VAL A 100 -5.63 -14.03 2.35
C VAL A 100 -4.12 -13.92 2.21
N VAL A 101 -3.45 -13.15 3.09
CA VAL A 101 -2.00 -12.99 3.04
C VAL A 101 -1.34 -14.14 3.76
N THR A 102 -1.13 -15.22 3.02
CA THR A 102 -0.44 -16.45 3.46
C THR A 102 0.89 -16.62 2.74
N GLU A 103 1.80 -17.43 3.29
CA GLU A 103 3.07 -17.73 2.64
C GLU A 103 2.85 -18.38 1.25
N ASP A 104 1.84 -19.25 1.12
CA ASP A 104 1.50 -19.91 -0.15
C ASP A 104 0.98 -18.94 -1.19
N ASN A 105 0.03 -18.06 -0.82
CA ASN A 105 -0.51 -17.05 -1.72
C ASN A 105 0.56 -16.04 -2.15
N LEU A 106 1.46 -15.63 -1.23
CA LEU A 106 2.57 -14.74 -1.54
C LEU A 106 3.60 -15.43 -2.44
N LYS A 107 3.90 -16.71 -2.21
CA LYS A 107 4.76 -17.49 -3.08
C LYS A 107 4.16 -17.63 -4.47
N GLU A 108 2.87 -17.88 -4.57
CA GLU A 108 2.18 -17.91 -5.87
C GLU A 108 2.26 -16.53 -6.54
N ALA A 109 1.92 -15.44 -5.83
CA ALA A 109 1.90 -14.09 -6.39
C ALA A 109 3.27 -13.63 -6.89
N TYR A 110 4.30 -13.74 -6.04
CA TYR A 110 5.63 -13.18 -6.29
C TYR A 110 6.65 -14.17 -6.88
N SER A 111 6.34 -15.48 -6.88
CA SER A 111 7.26 -16.55 -7.34
C SER A 111 8.55 -16.62 -6.52
N ILE A 112 8.51 -16.26 -5.24
CA ILE A 112 9.60 -16.35 -4.26
C ILE A 112 9.07 -16.92 -2.96
N ASP A 113 9.95 -17.57 -2.18
CA ASP A 113 9.60 -17.99 -0.83
C ASP A 113 9.59 -16.79 0.11
N VAL A 114 8.51 -16.67 0.89
CA VAL A 114 8.30 -15.62 1.87
C VAL A 114 7.99 -16.27 3.21
N LYS A 115 8.48 -15.68 4.30
CA LYS A 115 8.07 -16.00 5.66
C LYS A 115 7.23 -14.89 6.25
N LEU A 116 6.12 -15.24 6.89
CA LEU A 116 5.30 -14.34 7.67
C LEU A 116 5.69 -14.43 9.14
N ILE A 117 6.09 -13.30 9.71
CA ILE A 117 6.41 -13.18 11.13
C ILE A 117 5.31 -12.38 11.80
N GLU A 118 4.66 -12.97 12.79
CA GLU A 118 3.66 -12.28 13.62
C GLU A 118 4.36 -11.37 14.62
N LEU A 119 3.97 -10.09 14.60
CA LEU A 119 4.43 -9.08 15.57
C LEU A 119 3.44 -8.93 16.72
N ASP A 120 2.14 -8.98 16.41
CA ASP A 120 1.02 -8.92 17.36
C ASP A 120 -0.22 -9.59 16.72
N GLU A 121 -1.37 -9.59 17.42
CA GLU A 121 -2.59 -10.30 17.00
C GLU A 121 -3.09 -9.97 15.59
N ASN A 122 -2.78 -8.76 15.07
CA ASN A 122 -3.29 -8.29 13.78
C ASN A 122 -2.19 -7.88 12.79
N ARG A 123 -0.93 -7.97 13.17
CA ARG A 123 0.18 -7.45 12.39
C ARG A 123 1.22 -8.50 12.08
N LYS A 124 1.47 -8.71 10.79
CA LYS A 124 2.51 -9.61 10.28
C LYS A 124 3.49 -8.82 9.42
N VAL A 125 4.70 -9.32 9.32
CA VAL A 125 5.75 -8.80 8.44
C VAL A 125 6.15 -9.87 7.46
N CYS A 126 6.27 -9.49 6.19
CA CYS A 126 6.69 -10.38 5.11
C CYS A 126 8.20 -10.32 4.96
N VAL A 127 8.88 -11.43 5.22
CA VAL A 127 10.32 -11.55 5.07
C VAL A 127 10.64 -12.37 3.83
N PRO A 128 11.19 -11.79 2.76
CA PRO A 128 11.58 -12.55 1.58
C PRO A 128 12.76 -13.44 1.90
N MET A 129 12.69 -14.69 1.47
CA MET A 129 13.78 -15.65 1.59
C MET A 129 14.74 -15.51 0.40
N LYS A 130 16.05 -15.75 0.63
CA LYS A 130 17.03 -15.70 -0.45
C LYS A 130 16.69 -16.74 -1.52
N THR A 131 16.54 -16.29 -2.75
CA THR A 131 16.47 -17.18 -3.90
C THR A 131 17.90 -17.67 -4.21
N ASN A 132 18.13 -18.99 -4.24
CA ASN A 132 19.39 -19.56 -4.70
C ASN A 132 19.44 -19.51 -6.23
N LEU A 133 19.45 -18.31 -6.80
CA LEU A 133 19.67 -18.13 -8.23
C LEU A 133 21.10 -18.59 -8.57
N LYS A 134 21.20 -19.68 -9.31
CA LYS A 134 22.47 -20.02 -10.00
C LYS A 134 22.59 -19.07 -11.18
N LEU A 135 23.55 -18.17 -11.10
CA LEU A 135 23.97 -17.38 -12.25
C LEU A 135 24.92 -18.26 -13.05
N ASP A 136 24.49 -18.74 -14.20
CA ASP A 136 25.37 -19.29 -15.21
C ASP A 136 26.11 -18.10 -15.85
N LEU A 137 27.30 -17.77 -15.32
CA LEU A 137 28.22 -16.76 -15.82
C LEU A 137 29.15 -17.39 -16.86
#